data_56cb049cd29f9728f82fef7306a10e54
#
_entry.id   56cb049cd29f9728f82fef7306a10e54
#
_cell.length_a   1.000
_cell.length_b   1.000
_cell.length_c   1.000
_cell.angle_alpha   90.00
_cell.angle_beta   90.00
_cell.angle_gamma   90.00
#
_symmetry.space_group_name_H-M   'P 1'
#
loop_
_entity.id
_entity.type
_entity.pdbx_description
1 polymer ?
#
loop_
_entity_poly.entity_id
_entity_poly.type
_entity_poly.pdbx_seq_one_letter_code
_entity_poly.pdbx_strand_id
1 'polypeptide(L)' 'MPDEIMDIRSAAKYLQIKERTLYRLVGEGEIPGIKVGGQWRFSRKCLEEMFASEPKKIFHVKHVTQ' A
#
# COMPACT_ATOMS: atom_id res chain seq x y z
N MET A 1 -11.86 16.78 1.14
CA MET A 1 -12.24 15.47 1.65
C MET A 1 -11.23 14.91 2.61
N PRO A 2 -11.68 14.43 3.71
CA PRO A 2 -10.75 13.79 4.62
C PRO A 2 -10.16 12.54 3.98
N ASP A 3 -8.97 12.23 4.42
CA ASP A 3 -8.29 11.03 3.98
C ASP A 3 -9.01 9.81 4.53
N GLU A 4 -9.08 8.76 3.77
CA GLU A 4 -9.70 7.53 4.21
C GLU A 4 -8.65 6.66 4.90
N ILE A 5 -8.97 6.23 6.11
CA ILE A 5 -8.08 5.37 6.88
C ILE A 5 -8.55 3.94 6.71
N MET A 6 -7.64 3.05 6.34
CA MET A 6 -7.97 1.66 6.07
C MET A 6 -7.24 0.74 7.03
N ASP A 7 -7.88 -0.41 7.32
CA ASP A 7 -7.21 -1.44 8.11
C ASP A 7 -6.40 -2.33 7.16
N ILE A 8 -5.78 -3.35 7.72
CA ILE A 8 -4.89 -4.22 6.93
C ILE A 8 -5.67 -4.94 5.82
N ARG A 9 -6.86 -5.38 6.11
CA ARG A 9 -7.66 -6.10 5.12
C ARG A 9 -8.04 -5.20 3.95
N SER A 10 -8.55 -4.02 4.26
CA SER A 10 -8.96 -3.08 3.22
C SER A 10 -7.79 -2.61 2.40
N ALA A 11 -6.66 -2.35 3.05
CA ALA A 11 -5.48 -1.90 2.34
C ALA A 11 -4.93 -3.00 1.43
N ALA A 12 -4.93 -4.24 1.90
CA ALA A 12 -4.48 -5.35 1.07
C ALA A 12 -5.36 -5.50 -0.16
N LYS A 13 -6.67 -5.35 0.05
CA LYS A 13 -7.60 -5.44 -1.06
C LYS A 13 -7.39 -4.29 -2.04
N TYR A 14 -7.19 -3.10 -1.52
CA TYR A 14 -6.94 -1.94 -2.36
C TYR A 14 -5.69 -2.14 -3.20
N LEU A 15 -4.66 -2.71 -2.61
CA LEU A 15 -3.39 -2.95 -3.30
C LEU A 15 -3.40 -4.26 -4.09
N GLN A 16 -4.45 -5.05 -3.93
CA GLN A 16 -4.60 -6.34 -4.63
C GLN A 16 -3.48 -7.31 -4.30
N ILE A 17 -3.13 -7.37 -3.03
CA ILE A 17 -2.14 -8.31 -2.53
C ILE A 17 -2.72 -9.04 -1.34
N LYS A 18 -2.06 -10.10 -0.92
CA LYS A 18 -2.50 -10.85 0.24
C LYS A 18 -2.18 -10.10 1.52
N GLU A 19 -3.01 -10.32 2.54
CA GLU A 19 -2.78 -9.66 3.82
C GLU A 19 -1.40 -9.99 4.38
N ARG A 20 -1.00 -11.25 4.28
CA ARG A 20 0.30 -11.64 4.80
C ARG A 20 1.43 -10.91 4.08
N THR A 21 1.28 -10.69 2.78
CA THR A 21 2.26 -9.95 2.02
C THR A 21 2.31 -8.49 2.49
N LEU A 22 1.14 -7.92 2.75
CA LEU A 22 1.11 -6.54 3.24
C LEU A 22 1.74 -6.42 4.61
N TYR A 23 1.49 -7.38 5.49
CA TYR A 23 2.14 -7.37 6.81
C TYR A 23 3.66 -7.33 6.67
N ARG A 24 4.18 -8.15 5.78
CA ARG A 24 5.62 -8.19 5.57
C ARG A 24 6.14 -6.87 5.01
N LEU A 25 5.46 -6.35 4.00
CA LEU A 25 5.92 -5.13 3.35
C LEU A 25 5.86 -3.91 4.26
N VAL A 26 4.78 -3.78 5.03
CA VAL A 26 4.68 -2.64 5.93
C VAL A 26 5.67 -2.78 7.07
N GLY A 27 5.93 -4.01 7.51
CA GLY A 27 6.92 -4.24 8.55
C GLY A 27 8.33 -3.93 8.10
N GLU A 28 8.59 -4.07 6.81
CA GLU A 28 9.91 -3.76 6.25
C GLU A 28 10.04 -2.31 5.83
N GLY A 29 8.98 -1.53 5.98
CA GLY A 29 9.02 -0.13 5.57
C GLY A 29 8.83 0.10 4.09
N GLU A 30 8.43 -0.93 3.35
CA GLU A 30 8.22 -0.81 1.92
C GLU A 30 6.92 -0.10 1.58
N ILE A 31 5.94 -0.19 2.48
CA ILE A 31 4.64 0.44 2.30
C ILE A 31 4.35 1.29 3.52
N PRO A 32 3.92 2.53 3.33
CA PRO A 32 3.64 3.41 4.47
C PRO A 32 2.44 2.93 5.26
N GLY A 33 2.61 2.83 6.57
CA GLY A 33 1.54 2.45 7.47
C GLY A 33 1.90 2.88 8.87
N ILE A 34 0.90 3.02 9.72
CA ILE A 34 1.11 3.44 11.11
C ILE A 34 0.45 2.41 12.01
N LYS A 35 1.18 2.00 13.04
CA LYS A 35 0.63 1.06 13.99
C LYS A 35 -0.08 1.82 15.12
N VAL A 36 -1.37 1.60 15.21
CA VAL A 36 -2.19 2.30 16.19
C VAL A 36 -2.86 1.27 17.08
N GLY A 37 -2.53 1.26 18.37
CA GLY A 37 -3.13 0.32 19.28
C GLY A 37 -2.90 -1.13 18.91
N GLY A 38 -1.74 -1.44 18.37
CA GLY A 38 -1.40 -2.80 17.99
C GLY A 38 -1.92 -3.23 16.64
N GLN A 39 -2.56 -2.33 15.92
CA GLN A 39 -3.10 -2.65 14.60
C GLN A 39 -2.60 -1.68 13.56
N TRP A 40 -2.32 -2.18 12.37
CA TRP A 40 -1.85 -1.33 11.29
C TRP A 40 -2.99 -0.53 10.69
N ARG A 41 -2.71 0.73 10.40
CA ARG A 41 -3.66 1.62 9.72
C ARG A 41 -2.95 2.27 8.56
N PHE A 42 -3.70 2.48 7.47
CA PHE A 42 -3.13 2.99 6.24
C PHE A 42 -3.93 4.18 5.75
N SER A 43 -3.24 5.17 5.20
CA SER A 43 -3.88 6.32 4.60
C SER A 43 -4.03 6.05 3.11
N ARG A 44 -5.25 6.11 2.63
CA ARG A 44 -5.49 5.89 1.21
C ARG A 44 -4.72 6.90 0.37
N LYS A 45 -4.68 8.15 0.84
CA LYS A 45 -3.97 9.18 0.13
C LYS A 45 -2.48 8.85 0.04
N CYS A 46 -1.90 8.37 1.12
CA CYS A 46 -0.49 8.01 1.09
C CYS A 46 -0.22 6.87 0.12
N LEU A 47 -1.13 5.91 0.08
CA LEU A 47 -0.96 4.80 -0.86
C LEU A 47 -1.07 5.27 -2.29
N GLU A 48 -2.00 6.17 -2.56
CA GLU A 48 -2.14 6.73 -3.89
C GLU A 48 -0.88 7.48 -4.30
N GLU A 49 -0.33 8.25 -3.39
CA GLU A 49 0.86 9.04 -3.68
C GLU A 49 2.07 8.15 -3.90
N MET A 50 2.08 7.01 -3.25
CA MET A 50 3.17 6.07 -3.44
C MET A 50 3.25 5.63 -4.89
N PHE A 51 2.10 5.33 -5.49
CA PHE A 51 2.07 4.96 -6.90
C PHE A 51 2.40 6.13 -7.81
N ALA A 52 1.90 7.30 -7.46
CA ALA A 52 2.15 8.47 -8.29
C ALA A 52 3.61 8.87 -8.31
N SER A 53 4.31 8.63 -7.22
CA SER A 53 5.70 9.05 -7.13
C SER A 53 6.68 8.08 -7.77
N GLU A 54 6.20 6.93 -8.24
CA GLU A 54 7.07 5.95 -8.87
C GLU A 54 6.47 5.40 -10.15
N PRO A 55 6.11 6.26 -11.07
CA PRO A 55 5.48 5.79 -12.31
C PRO A 55 6.39 4.92 -13.15
N LYS A 56 7.68 5.14 -13.10
CA LYS A 56 8.60 4.34 -13.87
C LYS A 56 8.58 2.89 -13.46
N LYS A 57 8.50 2.64 -12.17
CA LYS A 57 8.44 1.29 -11.69
C LYS A 57 7.22 0.58 -12.20
N ILE A 58 6.11 1.28 -12.21
CA ILE A 58 4.85 0.68 -12.63
C ILE A 58 4.91 0.30 -14.09
N PHE A 59 5.39 1.19 -14.92
CA PHE A 59 5.48 0.90 -16.34
C PHE A 59 6.50 -0.16 -16.62
N HIS A 60 7.58 -0.14 -15.90
CA HIS A 60 8.63 -1.09 -16.12
C HIS A 60 8.16 -2.52 -15.91
N VAL A 61 7.34 -2.70 -14.95
CA VAL A 61 6.84 -4.01 -14.64
C VAL A 61 5.98 -4.56 -15.76
N LYS A 62 5.31 -3.72 -16.38
CA LYS A 62 4.52 -4.20 -17.41
C LYS A 62 5.25 -4.45 -18.63
N HIS A 63 5.57 -4.46 -18.76
CA HIS A 63 5.94 -4.63 -19.85
C HIS A 63 5.96 -5.58 -20.23
N VAL A 64 5.76 -5.86 -19.95
CA VAL A 64 5.61 -6.33 -20.12
C VAL A 64 5.18 -6.90 -20.35
N THR A 65 5.07 -7.23 -20.41
CA THR A 65 4.47 -7.57 -20.54
C THR A 65 4.07 -7.75 -21.01
N GLN A 66 4.03 -7.91 -21.22
CA GLN A 66 3.48 -7.79 -21.48
C GLN A 66 3.34 -7.96 -21.82
#